data_0935a3b382d1acaa802450de3d0e7d62
#
_entry.id   0935a3b382d1acaa802450de3d0e7d62
#
_cell.length_a   1.000
_cell.length_b   1.000
_cell.length_c   1.000
_cell.angle_alpha   90.00
_cell.angle_beta   90.00
_cell.angle_gamma   90.00
#
_symmetry.space_group_name_H-M   'P 1'
#
loop_
_entity.id
_entity.type
_entity.pdbx_description
1 polymer ?
#
loop_
_entity_poly.entity_id
_entity_poly.type
_entity_poly.pdbx_seq_one_letter_code
_entity_poly.pdbx_strand_id
1 'polypeptide(L)'
;MGGLGIVISFIWLKVIHEPNQHPGVNQKELEYIAAGGALINMDQQNTKVKVPFSVKWGQIKQLLGSRMMIGVYIGQYCINALTYFFITWFPVYLVQARGMSILKAGFVASVPAVCGFIGGVLGGIISDWLMRRTGSLNIARKTPIVMGMLLSMVMVFCNYVNVEWMIIGFMALAFFGKGIGALGWAVMADTAPKEISGRSGGLFNMFGNISGIVTPIAIGYIVGTTGSFNGALIYVGVHALIAVLSYLVLVGDIKRIELKPVAGQ
;
A
#
# COMPACT_ATOMS: atom_id res chain seq x y z
N MET A 1 7.48 19.47 -14.48
CA MET A 1 6.90 18.14 -14.26
C MET A 1 6.19 17.59 -15.49
N GLY A 2 5.32 18.34 -16.20
CA GLY A 2 4.61 17.83 -17.39
C GLY A 2 5.51 17.30 -18.51
N GLY A 3 6.62 18.01 -18.84
CA GLY A 3 7.57 17.56 -19.85
C GLY A 3 8.24 16.22 -19.53
N LEU A 4 8.57 15.99 -18.23
CA LEU A 4 9.11 14.71 -17.78
C LEU A 4 8.09 13.59 -17.97
N GLY A 5 6.80 13.85 -17.69
CA GLY A 5 5.72 12.88 -17.91
C GLY A 5 5.59 12.47 -19.38
N ILE A 6 5.72 13.43 -20.30
CA ILE A 6 5.69 13.16 -21.75
C ILE A 6 6.86 12.24 -22.16
N VAL A 7 8.08 12.55 -21.70
CA VAL A 7 9.27 11.72 -22.01
C VAL A 7 9.10 10.30 -21.46
N ILE A 8 8.63 10.16 -20.21
CA ILE A 8 8.38 8.84 -19.61
C ILE A 8 7.31 8.08 -20.40
N SER A 9 6.25 8.76 -20.90
CA SER A 9 5.21 8.12 -21.70
C SER A 9 5.76 7.53 -23.00
N PHE A 10 6.63 8.26 -23.70
CA PHE A 10 7.29 7.73 -24.90
C PHE A 10 8.21 6.53 -24.61
N ILE A 11 8.96 6.60 -23.49
CA ILE A 11 9.80 5.47 -23.06
C ILE A 11 8.91 4.26 -22.74
N TRP A 12 7.80 4.47 -22.01
CA TRP A 12 6.85 3.41 -21.67
C TRP A 12 6.31 2.71 -22.92
N LEU A 13 5.79 3.46 -23.89
CA LEU A 13 5.24 2.92 -25.13
C LEU A 13 6.27 2.12 -25.95
N LYS A 14 7.56 2.44 -25.82
CA LYS A 14 8.64 1.77 -26.54
C LYS A 14 9.20 0.54 -25.82
N VAL A 15 9.14 0.52 -24.50
CA VAL A 15 9.82 -0.50 -23.66
C VAL A 15 8.84 -1.54 -23.14
N ILE A 16 7.61 -1.14 -22.83
CA ILE A 16 6.62 -2.05 -22.23
C ILE A 16 5.81 -2.73 -23.33
N HIS A 17 5.93 -4.05 -23.35
CA HIS A 17 5.21 -4.93 -24.28
C HIS A 17 4.57 -6.07 -23.49
N GLU A 18 3.55 -6.71 -24.06
CA GLU A 18 3.08 -7.99 -23.55
C GLU A 18 4.17 -9.06 -23.73
N PRO A 19 4.21 -10.09 -22.85
CA PRO A 19 5.21 -11.15 -22.94
C PRO A 19 5.32 -11.77 -24.34
N ASN A 20 4.18 -11.98 -25.01
CA ASN A 20 4.12 -12.56 -26.35
C ASN A 20 4.59 -11.63 -27.48
N GLN A 21 4.63 -10.32 -27.23
CA GLN A 21 4.97 -9.30 -28.24
C GLN A 21 6.34 -8.67 -27.96
N HIS A 22 6.99 -9.06 -26.86
CA HIS A 22 8.26 -8.48 -26.48
C HIS A 22 9.40 -9.00 -27.37
N PRO A 23 10.13 -8.12 -28.07
CA PRO A 23 11.13 -8.53 -29.08
C PRO A 23 12.33 -9.30 -28.49
N GLY A 24 12.58 -9.20 -27.18
CA GLY A 24 13.68 -9.88 -26.51
C GLY A 24 13.31 -11.20 -25.82
N VAL A 25 12.03 -11.60 -25.83
CA VAL A 25 11.57 -12.82 -25.15
C VAL A 25 11.59 -14.01 -26.13
N ASN A 26 12.21 -15.12 -25.71
CA ASN A 26 12.25 -16.35 -26.49
C ASN A 26 11.16 -17.35 -26.06
N GLN A 27 10.91 -18.37 -26.88
CA GLN A 27 9.86 -19.38 -26.66
C GLN A 27 10.03 -20.12 -25.32
N LYS A 28 11.26 -20.43 -24.92
CA LYS A 28 11.55 -21.12 -23.64
C LYS A 28 11.22 -20.26 -22.43
N GLU A 29 11.42 -18.97 -22.55
CA GLU A 29 11.07 -18.00 -21.50
C GLU A 29 9.56 -17.85 -21.37
N LEU A 30 8.82 -17.80 -22.50
CA LEU A 30 7.35 -17.81 -22.48
C LEU A 30 6.80 -19.08 -21.83
N GLU A 31 7.37 -20.24 -22.16
CA GLU A 31 6.99 -21.51 -21.53
C GLU A 31 7.28 -21.52 -20.02
N TYR A 32 8.43 -20.98 -19.61
CA TYR A 32 8.79 -20.84 -18.19
C TYR A 32 7.81 -19.91 -17.45
N ILE A 33 7.48 -18.77 -18.04
CA ILE A 33 6.51 -17.81 -17.49
C ILE A 33 5.13 -18.46 -17.38
N ALA A 34 4.69 -19.18 -18.41
CA ALA A 34 3.40 -19.89 -18.42
C ALA A 34 3.36 -21.02 -17.39
N ALA A 35 4.45 -21.82 -17.27
CA ALA A 35 4.58 -22.88 -16.28
C ALA A 35 4.53 -22.35 -14.84
N GLY A 36 5.03 -21.12 -14.60
CA GLY A 36 4.88 -20.37 -13.36
C GLY A 36 3.43 -19.91 -13.09
N GLY A 37 2.50 -20.17 -14.00
CA GLY A 37 1.07 -19.84 -13.87
C GLY A 37 0.72 -18.40 -14.18
N ALA A 38 1.60 -17.65 -14.86
CA ALA A 38 1.27 -16.31 -15.35
C ALA A 38 0.37 -16.37 -16.60
N LEU A 39 -0.48 -15.36 -16.78
CA LEU A 39 -1.33 -15.20 -17.95
C LEU A 39 -0.53 -14.44 -19.03
N ILE A 40 0.02 -15.14 -20.00
CA ILE A 40 0.84 -14.56 -21.09
C ILE A 40 0.01 -13.87 -22.18
N ASN A 41 -1.34 -14.08 -22.20
CA ASN A 41 -2.29 -13.56 -23.21
C ASN A 41 -3.42 -12.75 -22.57
N MET A 42 -3.13 -11.92 -21.57
CA MET A 42 -4.15 -11.27 -20.75
C MET A 42 -5.07 -10.33 -21.56
N ASP A 43 -4.50 -9.55 -22.47
CA ASP A 43 -5.28 -8.60 -23.28
C ASP A 43 -6.11 -9.28 -24.36
N GLN A 44 -5.61 -10.36 -24.95
CA GLN A 44 -6.36 -11.12 -25.96
C GLN A 44 -7.58 -11.83 -25.36
N GLN A 45 -7.53 -12.25 -24.10
CA GLN A 45 -8.69 -12.85 -23.41
C GLN A 45 -9.71 -11.80 -23.00
N ASN A 46 -9.28 -10.61 -22.63
CA ASN A 46 -10.18 -9.52 -22.19
C ASN A 46 -10.95 -8.83 -23.33
N THR A 47 -10.44 -8.89 -24.57
CA THR A 47 -11.09 -8.20 -25.71
C THR A 47 -12.26 -8.97 -26.32
N LYS A 48 -12.39 -10.28 -26.07
CA LYS A 48 -13.35 -11.13 -26.80
C LYS A 48 -14.72 -11.32 -26.13
N VAL A 49 -14.86 -11.08 -24.82
CA VAL A 49 -16.15 -11.32 -24.13
C VAL A 49 -16.57 -10.10 -23.32
N LYS A 50 -17.65 -9.44 -23.74
CA LYS A 50 -18.31 -8.41 -22.91
C LYS A 50 -18.99 -9.10 -21.73
N VAL A 51 -18.29 -9.16 -20.60
CA VAL A 51 -18.85 -9.69 -19.34
C VAL A 51 -20.03 -8.81 -18.90
N PRO A 52 -21.24 -9.36 -18.68
CA PRO A 52 -22.40 -8.61 -18.20
C PRO A 52 -22.12 -7.89 -16.88
N PHE A 53 -22.80 -6.77 -16.66
CA PHE A 53 -22.62 -6.00 -15.42
C PHE A 53 -23.02 -6.82 -14.17
N SER A 54 -24.06 -7.64 -14.27
CA SER A 54 -24.50 -8.56 -13.20
C SER A 54 -23.40 -9.50 -12.73
N VAL A 55 -22.65 -10.08 -13.68
CA VAL A 55 -21.50 -10.97 -13.37
C VAL A 55 -20.37 -10.17 -12.71
N LYS A 56 -20.07 -8.98 -13.25
CA LYS A 56 -19.03 -8.11 -12.64
C LYS A 56 -19.38 -7.75 -11.19
N TRP A 57 -20.63 -7.40 -10.95
CA TRP A 57 -21.11 -7.06 -9.62
C TRP A 57 -21.12 -8.26 -8.67
N GLY A 58 -21.48 -9.45 -9.17
CA GLY A 58 -21.39 -10.71 -8.43
C GLY A 58 -19.97 -11.03 -7.98
N GLN A 59 -18.98 -10.82 -8.85
CA GLN A 59 -17.55 -10.99 -8.52
C GLN A 59 -17.08 -9.99 -7.47
N ILE A 60 -17.49 -8.71 -7.57
CA ILE A 60 -17.19 -7.68 -6.57
C ILE A 60 -17.79 -8.05 -5.20
N LYS A 61 -19.04 -8.54 -5.17
CA LYS A 61 -19.68 -9.01 -3.93
C LYS A 61 -18.92 -10.15 -3.29
N GLN A 62 -18.38 -11.08 -4.08
CA GLN A 62 -17.56 -12.18 -3.55
C GLN A 62 -16.26 -11.66 -2.90
N LEU A 63 -15.59 -10.68 -3.52
CA LEU A 63 -14.40 -10.06 -2.94
C LEU A 63 -14.74 -9.33 -1.63
N LEU A 64 -15.81 -8.53 -1.62
CA LEU A 64 -16.27 -7.81 -0.43
C LEU A 64 -16.88 -8.75 0.65
N GLY A 65 -17.30 -9.95 0.31
CA GLY A 65 -17.73 -10.99 1.25
C GLY A 65 -16.60 -11.82 1.84
N SER A 66 -15.40 -11.72 1.30
CA SER A 66 -14.24 -12.44 1.80
C SER A 66 -13.62 -11.74 3.01
N ARG A 67 -13.62 -12.43 4.17
CA ARG A 67 -12.98 -11.92 5.40
C ARG A 67 -11.52 -11.52 5.17
N MET A 68 -10.78 -12.32 4.39
CA MET A 68 -9.39 -12.05 4.06
C MET A 68 -9.25 -10.73 3.29
N MET A 69 -10.08 -10.52 2.24
CA MET A 69 -10.02 -9.30 1.43
C MET A 69 -10.44 -8.07 2.22
N ILE A 70 -11.46 -8.17 3.06
CA ILE A 70 -11.85 -7.08 3.96
C ILE A 70 -10.66 -6.69 4.85
N GLY A 71 -9.95 -7.67 5.42
CA GLY A 71 -8.75 -7.41 6.19
C GLY A 71 -7.66 -6.71 5.38
N VAL A 72 -7.43 -7.15 4.14
CA VAL A 72 -6.46 -6.51 3.22
C VAL A 72 -6.87 -5.07 2.90
N TYR A 73 -8.16 -4.79 2.65
CA TYR A 73 -8.66 -3.44 2.37
C TYR A 73 -8.55 -2.51 3.59
N ILE A 74 -8.92 -2.99 4.78
CA ILE A 74 -8.75 -2.23 6.04
C ILE A 74 -7.28 -1.94 6.29
N GLY A 75 -6.41 -2.95 6.13
CA GLY A 75 -4.96 -2.76 6.26
C GLY A 75 -4.43 -1.70 5.30
N GLN A 76 -4.86 -1.72 4.04
CA GLN A 76 -4.45 -0.74 3.04
C GLN A 76 -4.94 0.67 3.36
N TYR A 77 -6.20 0.82 3.78
CA TYR A 77 -6.74 2.08 4.25
C TYR A 77 -5.87 2.65 5.38
N CYS A 78 -5.56 1.83 6.38
CA CYS A 78 -4.77 2.25 7.54
C CYS A 78 -3.32 2.61 7.17
N ILE A 79 -2.65 1.81 6.33
CA ILE A 79 -1.29 2.10 5.86
C ILE A 79 -1.25 3.41 5.06
N ASN A 80 -2.28 3.65 4.24
CA ASN A 80 -2.39 4.90 3.48
C ASN A 80 -2.75 6.09 4.36
N ALA A 81 -3.47 5.92 5.46
CA ALA A 81 -3.73 6.99 6.43
C ALA A 81 -2.41 7.59 6.98
N LEU A 82 -1.42 6.72 7.28
CA LEU A 82 -0.08 7.17 7.64
C LEU A 82 0.57 7.97 6.49
N THR A 83 0.45 7.49 5.26
CA THR A 83 1.02 8.16 4.09
C THR A 83 0.44 9.58 3.93
N TYR A 84 -0.90 9.70 4.00
CA TYR A 84 -1.56 10.99 3.85
C TYR A 84 -1.27 11.96 5.00
N PHE A 85 -1.09 11.46 6.23
CA PHE A 85 -0.58 12.29 7.32
C PHE A 85 0.80 12.88 6.97
N PHE A 86 1.75 12.04 6.53
CA PHE A 86 3.10 12.51 6.20
C PHE A 86 3.13 13.48 5.01
N ILE A 87 2.23 13.32 4.05
CA ILE A 87 2.18 14.20 2.86
C ILE A 87 1.49 15.54 3.19
N THR A 88 0.40 15.51 3.95
CA THR A 88 -0.45 16.68 4.14
C THR A 88 -0.20 17.42 5.45
N TRP A 89 -0.09 16.71 6.56
CA TRP A 89 -0.09 17.29 7.88
C TRP A 89 1.29 17.36 8.55
N PHE A 90 2.23 16.53 8.18
CA PHE A 90 3.55 16.55 8.80
C PHE A 90 4.30 17.88 8.55
N PRO A 91 4.35 18.47 7.34
CA PRO A 91 4.93 19.78 7.17
C PRO A 91 4.21 20.87 7.99
N VAL A 92 2.87 20.81 8.07
CA VAL A 92 2.06 21.73 8.88
C VAL A 92 2.38 21.60 10.37
N TYR A 93 2.52 20.37 10.86
CA TYR A 93 2.95 20.07 12.22
C TYR A 93 4.31 20.70 12.56
N LEU A 94 5.29 20.60 11.65
CA LEU A 94 6.62 21.17 11.85
C LEU A 94 6.56 22.71 11.94
N VAL A 95 5.72 23.36 11.13
CA VAL A 95 5.55 24.82 11.16
C VAL A 95 4.73 25.26 12.36
N GLN A 96 3.52 24.73 12.55
CA GLN A 96 2.56 25.23 13.54
C GLN A 96 2.86 24.76 14.97
N ALA A 97 3.22 23.47 15.13
CA ALA A 97 3.44 22.91 16.46
C ALA A 97 4.90 23.03 16.93
N ARG A 98 5.86 23.15 15.99
CA ARG A 98 7.28 23.17 16.32
C ARG A 98 7.97 24.49 15.95
N GLY A 99 7.24 25.47 15.41
CA GLY A 99 7.74 26.83 15.14
C GLY A 99 8.81 26.89 14.05
N MET A 100 8.93 25.87 13.19
CA MET A 100 9.92 25.87 12.11
C MET A 100 9.52 26.83 11.01
N SER A 101 10.49 27.48 10.34
CA SER A 101 10.21 28.21 9.10
C SER A 101 9.76 27.23 8.01
N ILE A 102 8.97 27.71 7.06
CA ILE A 102 8.44 26.90 5.94
C ILE A 102 9.57 26.22 5.16
N LEU A 103 10.68 26.93 4.91
CA LEU A 103 11.82 26.39 4.22
C LEU A 103 12.49 25.26 5.01
N LYS A 104 12.71 25.46 6.32
CA LYS A 104 13.28 24.44 7.21
C LYS A 104 12.36 23.21 7.31
N ALA A 105 11.05 23.42 7.47
CA ALA A 105 10.07 22.35 7.51
C ALA A 105 10.06 21.50 6.22
N GLY A 106 10.22 22.13 5.04
CA GLY A 106 10.35 21.42 3.77
C GLY A 106 11.57 20.51 3.69
N PHE A 107 12.73 20.99 4.14
CA PHE A 107 13.95 20.17 4.20
C PHE A 107 13.82 19.03 5.23
N VAL A 108 13.32 19.33 6.42
CA VAL A 108 13.14 18.34 7.48
C VAL A 108 12.12 17.27 7.07
N ALA A 109 11.06 17.63 6.37
CA ALA A 109 10.05 16.68 5.90
C ALA A 109 10.59 15.71 4.83
N SER A 110 11.69 16.04 4.16
CA SER A 110 12.33 15.10 3.21
C SER A 110 13.01 13.91 3.91
N VAL A 111 13.45 14.07 5.15
CA VAL A 111 14.16 13.00 5.90
C VAL A 111 13.28 11.77 6.11
N PRO A 112 12.06 11.86 6.67
CA PRO A 112 11.16 10.73 6.75
C PRO A 112 10.82 10.14 5.37
N ALA A 113 10.70 10.96 4.31
CA ALA A 113 10.40 10.48 2.97
C ALA A 113 11.51 9.56 2.44
N VAL A 114 12.78 9.95 2.60
CA VAL A 114 13.94 9.12 2.25
C VAL A 114 13.97 7.84 3.09
N CYS A 115 13.73 7.94 4.40
CA CYS A 115 13.67 6.77 5.29
C CYS A 115 12.53 5.81 4.87
N GLY A 116 11.37 6.35 4.48
CA GLY A 116 10.25 5.56 3.98
C GLY A 116 10.55 4.83 2.68
N PHE A 117 11.28 5.47 1.77
CA PHE A 117 11.78 4.83 0.54
C PHE A 117 12.73 3.67 0.87
N ILE A 118 13.73 3.89 1.72
CA ILE A 118 14.66 2.86 2.16
C ILE A 118 13.91 1.71 2.84
N GLY A 119 12.95 2.04 3.73
CA GLY A 119 12.08 1.06 4.37
C GLY A 119 11.29 0.23 3.36
N GLY A 120 10.76 0.84 2.31
CA GLY A 120 10.02 0.15 1.24
C GLY A 120 10.87 -0.86 0.48
N VAL A 121 12.09 -0.47 0.10
CA VAL A 121 13.05 -1.38 -0.55
C VAL A 121 13.41 -2.53 0.39
N LEU A 122 13.75 -2.24 1.63
CA LEU A 122 14.10 -3.26 2.62
C LEU A 122 12.92 -4.17 2.94
N GLY A 123 11.70 -3.65 3.02
CA GLY A 123 10.49 -4.45 3.22
C GLY A 123 10.29 -5.49 2.12
N GLY A 124 10.51 -5.11 0.85
CA GLY A 124 10.52 -6.05 -0.28
C GLY A 124 11.60 -7.13 -0.14
N ILE A 125 12.85 -6.72 0.11
CA ILE A 125 13.98 -7.64 0.28
C ILE A 125 13.73 -8.62 1.43
N ILE A 126 13.26 -8.13 2.58
CA ILE A 126 12.94 -8.96 3.75
C ILE A 126 11.82 -9.95 3.41
N SER A 127 10.77 -9.49 2.73
CA SER A 127 9.66 -10.34 2.31
C SER A 127 10.13 -11.47 1.38
N ASP A 128 10.95 -11.16 0.39
CA ASP A 128 11.46 -12.17 -0.55
C ASP A 128 12.46 -13.13 0.12
N TRP A 129 13.28 -12.63 1.02
CA TRP A 129 14.19 -13.47 1.82
C TRP A 129 13.40 -14.44 2.71
N LEU A 130 12.36 -13.96 3.42
CA LEU A 130 11.48 -14.80 4.22
C LEU A 130 10.79 -15.85 3.37
N MET A 131 10.30 -15.47 2.18
CA MET A 131 9.66 -16.41 1.26
C MET A 131 10.60 -17.53 0.84
N ARG A 132 11.84 -17.22 0.48
CA ARG A 132 12.85 -18.22 0.10
C ARG A 132 13.23 -19.13 1.27
N ARG A 133 13.28 -18.59 2.49
CA ARG A 133 13.72 -19.35 3.67
C ARG A 133 12.63 -20.21 4.28
N THR A 134 11.37 -19.75 4.27
CA THR A 134 10.25 -20.42 4.96
C THR A 134 9.29 -21.13 4.03
N GLY A 135 9.27 -20.79 2.75
CA GLY A 135 8.26 -21.24 1.79
C GLY A 135 6.83 -20.77 2.12
N SER A 136 6.66 -19.92 3.15
CA SER A 136 5.35 -19.51 3.65
C SER A 136 5.02 -18.08 3.23
N LEU A 137 4.00 -17.94 2.40
CA LEU A 137 3.48 -16.65 1.96
C LEU A 137 2.97 -15.81 3.15
N ASN A 138 2.36 -16.46 4.15
CA ASN A 138 1.91 -15.79 5.36
C ASN A 138 3.05 -15.12 6.12
N ILE A 139 4.14 -15.85 6.37
CA ILE A 139 5.29 -15.31 7.09
C ILE A 139 5.95 -14.21 6.26
N ALA A 140 6.14 -14.45 4.96
CA ALA A 140 6.82 -13.52 4.07
C ALA A 140 6.10 -12.16 3.95
N ARG A 141 4.77 -12.15 3.93
CA ARG A 141 3.99 -10.91 3.76
C ARG A 141 3.62 -10.27 5.08
N LYS A 142 3.13 -11.06 6.06
CA LYS A 142 2.64 -10.50 7.32
C LYS A 142 3.75 -9.98 8.23
N THR A 143 4.88 -10.68 8.31
CA THR A 143 5.94 -10.29 9.24
C THR A 143 6.44 -8.87 8.98
N PRO A 144 6.84 -8.48 7.76
CA PRO A 144 7.29 -7.11 7.51
C PRO A 144 6.17 -6.08 7.72
N ILE A 145 4.92 -6.41 7.35
CA ILE A 145 3.78 -5.50 7.54
C ILE A 145 3.55 -5.24 9.03
N VAL A 146 3.46 -6.29 9.83
CA VAL A 146 3.21 -6.18 11.28
C VAL A 146 4.37 -5.46 11.97
N MET A 147 5.61 -5.87 11.73
CA MET A 147 6.78 -5.21 12.32
C MET A 147 6.90 -3.75 11.89
N GLY A 148 6.69 -3.47 10.61
CA GLY A 148 6.74 -2.11 10.08
C GLY A 148 5.66 -1.21 10.68
N MET A 149 4.43 -1.71 10.82
CA MET A 149 3.34 -0.94 11.41
C MET A 149 3.54 -0.73 12.92
N LEU A 150 4.03 -1.73 13.66
CA LEU A 150 4.40 -1.56 15.07
C LEU A 150 5.50 -0.50 15.23
N LEU A 151 6.53 -0.54 14.37
CA LEU A 151 7.58 0.47 14.37
C LEU A 151 7.05 1.85 14.04
N SER A 152 6.04 1.96 13.17
CA SER A 152 5.41 3.24 12.82
C SER A 152 4.72 3.92 14.00
N MET A 153 4.28 3.15 15.01
CA MET A 153 3.64 3.72 16.21
C MET A 153 4.57 4.60 17.04
N VAL A 154 5.90 4.50 16.82
CA VAL A 154 6.89 5.31 17.55
C VAL A 154 6.66 6.81 17.38
N MET A 155 5.97 7.25 16.31
CA MET A 155 5.59 8.66 16.11
C MET A 155 4.74 9.24 17.26
N VAL A 156 4.00 8.40 17.98
CA VAL A 156 3.20 8.85 19.12
C VAL A 156 4.07 9.42 20.25
N PHE A 157 5.32 8.97 20.38
CA PHE A 157 6.26 9.51 21.34
C PHE A 157 6.65 10.97 21.09
N CYS A 158 6.42 11.50 19.88
CA CYS A 158 6.58 12.93 19.61
C CYS A 158 5.68 13.82 20.47
N ASN A 159 4.62 13.26 21.07
CA ASN A 159 3.77 13.96 22.03
C ASN A 159 4.46 14.26 23.38
N TYR A 160 5.49 13.50 23.71
CA TYR A 160 6.16 13.53 25.01
C TYR A 160 7.56 14.13 24.96
N VAL A 161 8.03 14.55 23.78
CA VAL A 161 9.34 15.15 23.59
C VAL A 161 9.25 16.50 22.92
N ASN A 162 10.15 17.42 23.35
CA ASN A 162 10.24 18.77 22.78
C ASN A 162 11.54 19.01 22.02
N VAL A 163 12.45 18.05 22.03
CA VAL A 163 13.77 18.15 21.37
C VAL A 163 13.62 17.89 19.88
N GLU A 164 13.98 18.85 19.05
CA GLU A 164 13.76 18.84 17.60
C GLU A 164 14.31 17.58 16.91
N TRP A 165 15.59 17.23 17.20
CA TRP A 165 16.21 16.07 16.54
C TRP A 165 15.55 14.73 16.94
N MET A 166 15.00 14.63 18.16
CA MET A 166 14.25 13.43 18.59
C MET A 166 12.94 13.31 17.82
N ILE A 167 12.24 14.42 17.62
CA ILE A 167 10.99 14.45 16.83
C ILE A 167 11.25 14.01 15.41
N ILE A 168 12.29 14.58 14.79
CA ILE A 168 12.70 14.20 13.42
C ILE A 168 13.07 12.72 13.37
N GLY A 169 13.82 12.21 14.35
CA GLY A 169 14.20 10.82 14.47
C GLY A 169 13.01 9.87 14.60
N PHE A 170 12.05 10.18 15.49
CA PHE A 170 10.83 9.37 15.64
C PHE A 170 9.97 9.38 14.37
N MET A 171 9.83 10.52 13.71
CA MET A 171 9.08 10.61 12.46
C MET A 171 9.78 9.87 11.32
N ALA A 172 11.12 9.97 11.23
CA ALA A 172 11.91 9.22 10.25
C ALA A 172 11.79 7.71 10.47
N LEU A 173 11.89 7.27 11.73
CA LEU A 173 11.75 5.86 12.11
C LEU A 173 10.32 5.35 11.86
N ALA A 174 9.32 6.15 12.17
CA ALA A 174 7.92 5.81 11.90
C ALA A 174 7.65 5.63 10.40
N PHE A 175 8.17 6.53 9.57
CA PHE A 175 7.96 6.43 8.13
C PHE A 175 8.82 5.34 7.48
N PHE A 176 9.99 5.07 8.03
CA PHE A 176 10.79 3.88 7.70
C PHE A 176 10.01 2.59 7.98
N GLY A 177 9.43 2.46 9.18
CA GLY A 177 8.58 1.33 9.53
C GLY A 177 7.37 1.19 8.60
N LYS A 178 6.67 2.30 8.30
CA LYS A 178 5.59 2.32 7.31
C LYS A 178 6.08 1.85 5.94
N GLY A 179 7.29 2.22 5.54
CA GLY A 179 7.91 1.73 4.30
C GLY A 179 8.06 0.22 4.30
N ILE A 180 8.65 -0.37 5.36
CA ILE A 180 8.78 -1.83 5.51
C ILE A 180 7.41 -2.52 5.39
N GLY A 181 6.36 -1.95 5.98
CA GLY A 181 4.99 -2.47 5.92
C GLY A 181 4.24 -2.21 4.62
N ALA A 182 4.79 -1.53 3.65
CA ALA A 182 4.11 -1.13 2.41
C ALA A 182 3.98 -2.27 1.38
N LEU A 183 3.74 -3.50 1.82
CA LEU A 183 3.60 -4.69 0.97
C LEU A 183 2.16 -4.97 0.51
N GLY A 184 1.23 -4.02 0.70
CA GLY A 184 -0.18 -4.22 0.41
C GLY A 184 -0.45 -4.63 -1.04
N TRP A 185 0.25 -4.06 -2.01
CA TRP A 185 0.13 -4.44 -3.42
C TRP A 185 0.65 -5.85 -3.70
N ALA A 186 1.71 -6.29 -3.03
CA ALA A 186 2.20 -7.67 -3.14
C ALA A 186 1.16 -8.65 -2.59
N VAL A 187 0.58 -8.37 -1.40
CA VAL A 187 -0.51 -9.17 -0.84
C VAL A 187 -1.71 -9.20 -1.78
N MET A 188 -2.05 -8.05 -2.39
CA MET A 188 -3.14 -7.97 -3.36
C MET A 188 -2.90 -8.85 -4.59
N ALA A 189 -1.69 -8.84 -5.15
CA ALA A 189 -1.29 -9.69 -6.28
C ALA A 189 -1.32 -11.19 -5.93
N ASP A 190 -0.95 -11.53 -4.69
CA ASP A 190 -0.96 -12.91 -4.21
C ASP A 190 -2.38 -13.45 -3.94
N THR A 191 -3.33 -12.58 -3.56
CA THR A 191 -4.69 -12.96 -3.14
C THR A 191 -5.74 -12.81 -4.23
N ALA A 192 -5.54 -11.89 -5.18
CA ALA A 192 -6.51 -11.61 -6.24
C ALA A 192 -6.75 -12.82 -7.15
N PRO A 193 -8.02 -13.10 -7.53
CA PRO A 193 -8.32 -14.02 -8.61
C PRO A 193 -7.67 -13.53 -9.91
N LYS A 194 -7.01 -14.45 -10.64
CA LYS A 194 -6.27 -14.11 -11.87
C LYS A 194 -7.16 -13.43 -12.91
N GLU A 195 -8.39 -13.94 -13.07
CA GLU A 195 -9.37 -13.52 -14.08
C GLU A 195 -9.87 -12.08 -13.87
N ILE A 196 -9.81 -11.58 -12.63
CA ILE A 196 -10.32 -10.25 -12.27
C ILE A 196 -9.29 -9.42 -11.50
N SER A 197 -8.00 -9.68 -11.70
CA SER A 197 -6.91 -8.99 -11.01
C SER A 197 -7.01 -7.46 -11.09
N GLY A 198 -7.36 -6.92 -12.25
CA GLY A 198 -7.56 -5.48 -12.43
C GLY A 198 -8.70 -4.90 -11.59
N ARG A 199 -9.85 -5.62 -11.49
CA ARG A 199 -10.98 -5.17 -10.64
C ARG A 199 -10.63 -5.27 -9.16
N SER A 200 -9.95 -6.33 -8.77
CA SER A 200 -9.47 -6.53 -7.41
C SER A 200 -8.47 -5.42 -7.00
N GLY A 201 -7.53 -5.09 -7.89
CA GLY A 201 -6.61 -3.97 -7.71
C GLY A 201 -7.32 -2.62 -7.66
N GLY A 202 -8.36 -2.42 -8.48
CA GLY A 202 -9.19 -1.22 -8.45
C GLY A 202 -9.90 -1.03 -7.10
N LEU A 203 -10.50 -2.09 -6.54
CA LEU A 203 -11.11 -2.05 -5.20
C LEU A 203 -10.05 -1.75 -4.12
N PHE A 204 -8.92 -2.45 -4.15
CA PHE A 204 -7.84 -2.23 -3.21
C PHE A 204 -7.34 -0.77 -3.23
N ASN A 205 -7.16 -0.21 -4.42
CA ASN A 205 -6.76 1.18 -4.59
C ASN A 205 -7.85 2.15 -4.10
N MET A 206 -9.12 1.85 -4.35
CA MET A 206 -10.26 2.65 -3.87
C MET A 206 -10.24 2.75 -2.33
N PHE A 207 -10.15 1.62 -1.63
CA PHE A 207 -10.08 1.62 -0.16
C PHE A 207 -8.86 2.38 0.36
N GLY A 208 -7.70 2.23 -0.28
CA GLY A 208 -6.51 3.00 0.05
C GLY A 208 -6.70 4.50 -0.12
N ASN A 209 -7.34 4.94 -1.20
CA ASN A 209 -7.53 6.37 -1.48
C ASN A 209 -8.66 7.02 -0.67
N ILE A 210 -9.64 6.26 -0.16
CA ILE A 210 -10.63 6.78 0.80
C ILE A 210 -9.92 7.40 2.01
N SER A 211 -8.81 6.81 2.47
CA SER A 211 -8.02 7.38 3.56
C SER A 211 -7.45 8.77 3.24
N GLY A 212 -7.20 9.06 1.96
CA GLY A 212 -6.74 10.36 1.48
C GLY A 212 -7.78 11.48 1.62
N ILE A 213 -9.05 11.12 1.71
CA ILE A 213 -10.15 12.04 1.99
C ILE A 213 -10.37 12.13 3.50
N VAL A 214 -10.53 10.98 4.14
CA VAL A 214 -10.92 10.89 5.56
C VAL A 214 -9.83 11.38 6.50
N THR A 215 -8.58 10.98 6.27
CA THR A 215 -7.47 11.31 7.18
C THR A 215 -7.19 12.80 7.28
N PRO A 216 -7.05 13.58 6.18
CA PRO A 216 -6.86 15.01 6.30
C PRO A 216 -8.03 15.73 6.97
N ILE A 217 -9.28 15.33 6.71
CA ILE A 217 -10.46 15.91 7.33
C ILE A 217 -10.49 15.61 8.83
N ALA A 218 -10.28 14.35 9.23
CA ALA A 218 -10.27 13.93 10.63
C ALA A 218 -9.18 14.65 11.43
N ILE A 219 -7.97 14.74 10.89
CA ILE A 219 -6.87 15.45 11.54
C ILE A 219 -7.16 16.95 11.60
N GLY A 220 -7.69 17.56 10.54
CA GLY A 220 -8.09 18.96 10.53
C GLY A 220 -9.14 19.27 11.59
N TYR A 221 -10.12 18.39 11.76
CA TYR A 221 -11.13 18.53 12.82
C TYR A 221 -10.48 18.42 14.22
N ILE A 222 -9.63 17.41 14.44
CA ILE A 222 -8.94 17.21 15.71
C ILE A 222 -8.10 18.45 16.08
N VAL A 223 -7.27 18.91 15.15
CA VAL A 223 -6.38 20.06 15.36
C VAL A 223 -7.21 21.36 15.54
N GLY A 224 -8.25 21.54 14.71
CA GLY A 224 -9.11 22.73 14.78
C GLY A 224 -9.91 22.84 16.09
N THR A 225 -10.33 21.72 16.68
CA THR A 225 -11.10 21.71 17.93
C THR A 225 -10.23 21.72 19.18
N THR A 226 -9.04 21.08 19.13
CA THR A 226 -8.17 20.94 20.31
C THR A 226 -7.04 21.97 20.36
N GLY A 227 -6.73 22.62 19.24
CA GLY A 227 -5.54 23.47 19.09
C GLY A 227 -4.21 22.71 19.17
N SER A 228 -4.24 21.37 19.13
CA SER A 228 -3.08 20.50 19.37
C SER A 228 -2.98 19.37 18.36
N PHE A 229 -1.73 19.01 18.01
CA PHE A 229 -1.44 17.86 17.15
C PHE A 229 -1.36 16.53 17.91
N ASN A 230 -1.46 16.54 19.24
CA ASN A 230 -1.34 15.33 20.05
C ASN A 230 -2.37 14.26 19.64
N GLY A 231 -3.63 14.68 19.49
CA GLY A 231 -4.70 13.81 19.01
C GLY A 231 -4.49 13.31 17.58
N ALA A 232 -3.89 14.12 16.70
CA ALA A 232 -3.57 13.72 15.33
C ALA A 232 -2.51 12.60 15.30
N LEU A 233 -1.46 12.69 16.11
CA LEU A 233 -0.44 11.65 16.21
C LEU A 233 -1.00 10.34 16.79
N ILE A 234 -1.89 10.44 17.79
CA ILE A 234 -2.61 9.28 18.34
C ILE A 234 -3.51 8.66 17.28
N TYR A 235 -4.27 9.45 16.52
CA TYR A 235 -5.14 9.00 15.44
C TYR A 235 -4.35 8.15 14.44
N VAL A 236 -3.20 8.63 13.99
CA VAL A 236 -2.35 7.91 13.03
C VAL A 236 -1.73 6.66 13.65
N GLY A 237 -1.30 6.72 14.92
CA GLY A 237 -0.80 5.56 15.66
C GLY A 237 -1.85 4.46 15.82
N VAL A 238 -3.11 4.85 16.07
CA VAL A 238 -4.25 3.91 16.13
C VAL A 238 -4.47 3.23 14.77
N HIS A 239 -4.34 3.95 13.67
CA HIS A 239 -4.42 3.33 12.33
C HIS A 239 -3.30 2.31 12.10
N ALA A 240 -2.07 2.59 12.55
CA ALA A 240 -0.99 1.60 12.50
C ALA A 240 -1.34 0.34 13.29
N LEU A 241 -1.93 0.48 14.49
CA LEU A 241 -2.39 -0.65 15.29
C LEU A 241 -3.54 -1.42 14.62
N ILE A 242 -4.53 -0.72 14.04
CA ILE A 242 -5.63 -1.35 13.30
C ILE A 242 -5.08 -2.15 12.11
N ALA A 243 -4.06 -1.63 11.40
CA ALA A 243 -3.40 -2.39 10.33
C ALA A 243 -2.79 -3.69 10.86
N VAL A 244 -2.06 -3.64 11.99
CA VAL A 244 -1.50 -4.85 12.65
C VAL A 244 -2.60 -5.85 12.98
N LEU A 245 -3.66 -5.41 13.67
CA LEU A 245 -4.77 -6.26 14.04
C LEU A 245 -5.49 -6.85 12.82
N SER A 246 -5.66 -6.06 11.78
CA SER A 246 -6.27 -6.51 10.53
C SER A 246 -5.48 -7.66 9.90
N TYR A 247 -4.16 -7.53 9.80
CA TYR A 247 -3.32 -8.59 9.23
C TYR A 247 -3.19 -9.82 10.13
N LEU A 248 -3.22 -9.67 11.45
CA LEU A 248 -3.13 -10.81 12.38
C LEU A 248 -4.46 -11.54 12.55
N VAL A 249 -5.59 -10.80 12.59
CA VAL A 249 -6.90 -11.37 12.96
C VAL A 249 -7.80 -11.57 11.73
N LEU A 250 -7.94 -10.56 10.86
CA LEU A 250 -8.91 -10.59 9.77
C LEU A 250 -8.38 -11.29 8.51
N VAL A 251 -7.15 -11.01 8.11
CA VAL A 251 -6.58 -11.54 6.87
C VAL A 251 -6.47 -13.06 6.89
N GLY A 252 -6.25 -13.69 8.08
CA GLY A 252 -6.09 -15.14 8.14
C GLY A 252 -4.98 -15.63 7.20
N ASP A 253 -5.13 -16.78 6.55
CA ASP A 253 -4.14 -17.31 5.63
C ASP A 253 -4.18 -16.60 4.28
N ILE A 254 -3.03 -16.07 3.85
CA ILE A 254 -2.86 -15.44 2.55
C ILE A 254 -2.86 -16.52 1.49
N LYS A 255 -3.92 -16.57 0.70
CA LYS A 255 -4.08 -17.50 -0.42
C LYS A 255 -4.88 -16.86 -1.54
N ARG A 256 -4.69 -17.32 -2.75
CA ARG A 256 -5.45 -16.84 -3.89
C ARG A 256 -6.92 -17.21 -3.74
N ILE A 257 -7.80 -16.24 -4.00
CA ILE A 257 -9.24 -16.47 -3.98
C ILE A 257 -9.65 -17.12 -5.30
N GLU A 258 -10.44 -18.17 -5.18
CA GLU A 258 -11.14 -18.79 -6.29
C GLU A 258 -12.57 -18.26 -6.33
N LEU A 259 -12.99 -17.76 -7.48
CA LEU A 259 -14.34 -17.25 -7.65
C LEU A 259 -15.32 -18.40 -7.87
N LYS A 260 -16.46 -18.32 -7.19
CA LYS A 260 -17.60 -19.20 -7.48
C LYS A 260 -18.30 -18.72 -8.77
N PRO A 261 -18.81 -19.65 -9.60
CA PRO A 261 -19.59 -19.28 -10.77
C PRO A 261 -20.72 -18.32 -10.39
N VAL A 262 -20.89 -17.24 -11.16
CA VAL A 262 -21.99 -16.29 -10.98
C VAL A 262 -23.06 -16.62 -12.00
N ALA A 263 -24.32 -16.67 -11.58
CA ALA A 263 -25.45 -16.94 -12.48
C ALA A 263 -25.42 -15.95 -13.68
N GLY A 264 -25.32 -16.49 -14.90
CA GLY A 264 -25.19 -15.71 -16.13
C GLY A 264 -23.81 -15.81 -16.81
N GLN A 265 -22.94 -16.70 -16.33
CA GLN A 265 -21.74 -17.15 -17.05
C GLN A 265 -22.06 -18.33 -17.95
#